data_c3dc2ae9315a234f60f58230d3025d0d
#
_entry.id   c3dc2ae9315a234f60f58230d3025d0d
#
_cell.length_a   1.000
_cell.length_b   1.000
_cell.length_c   1.000
_cell.angle_alpha   90.00
_cell.angle_beta   90.00
_cell.angle_gamma   90.00
#
_symmetry.space_group_name_H-M   'P 1'
#
loop_
_entity.id
_entity.type
_entity.pdbx_description
1 polymer ?
#
loop_
_entity_poly.entity_id
_entity_poly.type
_entity_poly.pdbx_seq_one_letter_code
_entity_poly.pdbx_strand_id
1 'polypeptide(L)'
;YEISCSLVGSEMCIRDSGDVNFMVNRRVLIILEEGAQARLLACDHAMDSVNFLATQVVEVFVGENATFDFYELEETHTSTIRISSLYVRQEANSNVLLNGMTLHNGTTRNTTEVTLAGEGAELNLCGMAVADKNQHVDNNTTIDHAVPNCTSNELFKYVLDDQSVGAFAGLVLVRPGAQHTSSQQTNRNLCATREAHMYTQPQLEIYADDVKCSHGATVGQLDESALFYMQQRGISVHEARLLLMFAFVNEVIDTIRLDALKDRLHLLVEKRFRGELNLSLIHISE
;
A
#
# COMPACT_ATOMS: atom_id res chain seq x y z
N TYR A 1 -9.67 -5.55 -21.40
CA TYR A 1 -9.88 -4.15 -21.84
C TYR A 1 -8.51 -3.53 -21.99
N GLU A 2 -8.18 -3.07 -23.20
CA GLU A 2 -6.96 -2.27 -23.47
C GLU A 2 -7.25 -0.82 -23.09
N ILE A 3 -6.46 -0.27 -22.18
CA ILE A 3 -6.45 1.17 -21.90
C ILE A 3 -5.33 1.76 -22.76
N SER A 4 -5.69 2.52 -23.79
CA SER A 4 -4.73 3.22 -24.61
C SER A 4 -4.16 4.42 -23.86
N CYS A 5 -2.82 4.62 -23.91
CA CYS A 5 -2.07 5.65 -23.17
C CYS A 5 -2.42 7.11 -23.55
N SER A 6 -3.40 7.36 -24.39
CA SER A 6 -3.78 8.71 -24.83
C SER A 6 -4.96 9.33 -24.07
N LEU A 7 -5.47 8.66 -23.03
CA LEU A 7 -6.62 9.13 -22.25
C LEU A 7 -6.17 9.90 -21.01
N VAL A 8 -6.35 11.20 -21.05
CA VAL A 8 -6.28 12.08 -19.88
C VAL A 8 -7.65 12.01 -19.19
N GLY A 9 -7.68 11.33 -18.04
CA GLY A 9 -8.88 11.23 -17.20
C GLY A 9 -9.97 10.32 -17.79
N SER A 10 -9.88 9.01 -17.58
CA SER A 10 -11.00 8.08 -17.80
C SER A 10 -11.38 7.40 -16.49
N GLU A 11 -12.67 7.35 -16.18
CA GLU A 11 -13.22 6.57 -15.09
C GLU A 11 -13.83 5.29 -15.64
N MET A 12 -13.41 4.13 -15.12
CA MET A 12 -14.05 2.85 -15.39
C MET A 12 -14.59 2.27 -14.08
N CYS A 13 -15.90 2.33 -13.90
CA CYS A 13 -16.57 1.77 -12.74
C CYS A 13 -17.10 0.38 -13.05
N ILE A 14 -16.68 -0.61 -12.25
CA ILE A 14 -17.36 -1.91 -12.16
C ILE A 14 -18.21 -1.82 -10.89
N ARG A 15 -19.51 -1.73 -11.04
CA ARG A 15 -20.45 -1.76 -9.92
C ARG A 15 -21.12 -3.14 -9.89
N ASP A 16 -20.95 -3.82 -8.78
CA ASP A 16 -21.68 -5.03 -8.48
C ASP A 16 -22.36 -4.84 -7.13
N SER A 17 -23.64 -5.06 -7.06
CA SER A 17 -24.44 -4.95 -5.85
C SER A 17 -25.41 -6.11 -5.79
N GLY A 18 -25.56 -6.70 -4.62
CA GLY A 18 -26.46 -7.83 -4.43
C GLY A 18 -26.94 -7.94 -2.99
N ASP A 19 -28.15 -8.47 -2.83
CA ASP A 19 -28.73 -8.77 -1.51
C ASP A 19 -28.26 -10.14 -0.97
N VAL A 20 -27.32 -10.79 -1.67
CA VAL A 20 -26.81 -12.14 -1.35
C VAL A 20 -25.29 -12.17 -1.36
N ASN A 21 -24.70 -13.12 -0.64
CA ASN A 21 -23.27 -13.35 -0.68
C ASN A 21 -22.80 -13.64 -2.12
N PHE A 22 -21.70 -13.02 -2.53
CA PHE A 22 -21.18 -13.16 -3.89
C PHE A 22 -19.65 -13.25 -3.92
N MET A 23 -19.12 -13.56 -5.11
CA MET A 23 -17.69 -13.61 -5.38
C MET A 23 -17.38 -12.81 -6.64
N VAL A 24 -16.31 -12.02 -6.59
CA VAL A 24 -15.79 -11.25 -7.73
C VAL A 24 -14.37 -11.68 -8.02
N ASN A 25 -14.11 -12.02 -9.30
CA ASN A 25 -12.76 -12.27 -9.79
C ASN A 25 -12.40 -11.20 -10.81
N ARG A 26 -11.27 -10.54 -10.61
CA ARG A 26 -10.76 -9.50 -11.52
C ARG A 26 -9.36 -9.87 -12.01
N ARG A 27 -9.11 -9.62 -13.28
CA ARG A 27 -7.77 -9.65 -13.86
C ARG A 27 -7.54 -8.39 -14.67
N VAL A 28 -6.44 -7.72 -14.43
CA VAL A 28 -6.05 -6.48 -15.09
C VAL A 28 -4.65 -6.66 -15.67
N LEU A 29 -4.48 -6.32 -16.94
CA LEU A 29 -3.18 -6.28 -17.60
C LEU A 29 -2.88 -4.84 -18.00
N ILE A 30 -1.73 -4.33 -17.57
CA ILE A 30 -1.26 -2.98 -17.85
C ILE A 30 0.08 -3.10 -18.58
N ILE A 31 0.18 -2.50 -19.74
CA ILE A 31 1.41 -2.47 -20.53
C ILE A 31 1.74 -1.01 -20.83
N LEU A 32 2.90 -0.56 -20.33
CA LEU A 32 3.47 0.73 -20.68
C LEU A 32 4.60 0.48 -21.67
N GLU A 33 4.46 1.09 -22.86
CA GLU A 33 5.51 1.06 -23.87
C GLU A 33 6.70 1.96 -23.47
N GLU A 34 7.79 1.90 -24.24
CA GLU A 34 8.98 2.72 -24.02
C GLU A 34 8.64 4.22 -23.90
N GLY A 35 9.16 4.86 -22.85
CA GLY A 35 8.97 6.28 -22.58
C GLY A 35 7.56 6.69 -22.15
N ALA A 36 6.62 5.74 -22.04
CA ALA A 36 5.25 6.04 -21.64
C ALA A 36 5.17 6.53 -20.18
N GLN A 37 4.20 7.40 -19.91
CA GLN A 37 3.91 7.87 -18.56
C GLN A 37 2.44 7.65 -18.24
N ALA A 38 2.16 6.97 -17.12
CA ALA A 38 0.79 6.75 -16.68
C ALA A 38 0.66 6.83 -15.15
N ARG A 39 -0.51 7.26 -14.71
CA ARG A 39 -0.94 7.20 -13.31
C ARG A 39 -2.28 6.53 -13.25
N LEU A 40 -2.41 5.57 -12.36
CA LEU A 40 -3.66 4.81 -12.17
C LEU A 40 -4.02 4.78 -10.70
N LEU A 41 -5.27 5.06 -10.39
CA LEU A 41 -5.88 4.85 -9.08
C LEU A 41 -6.93 3.75 -9.21
N ALA A 42 -6.76 2.66 -8.48
CA ALA A 42 -7.75 1.60 -8.31
C ALA A 42 -8.38 1.72 -6.92
N CYS A 43 -9.70 1.86 -6.87
CA CYS A 43 -10.45 1.92 -5.62
C CYS A 43 -11.35 0.71 -5.50
N ASP A 44 -11.20 -0.03 -4.40
CA ASP A 44 -12.14 -1.06 -3.97
C ASP A 44 -13.04 -0.48 -2.89
N HIS A 45 -14.31 -0.32 -3.22
CA HIS A 45 -15.30 0.26 -2.34
C HIS A 45 -16.52 -0.64 -2.23
N ALA A 46 -16.93 -0.95 -1.01
CA ALA A 46 -18.15 -1.73 -0.76
C ALA A 46 -19.27 -0.79 -0.30
N MET A 47 -20.41 -0.85 -1.00
CA MET A 47 -21.63 -0.11 -0.64
C MET A 47 -22.56 -0.92 0.25
N ASP A 48 -22.47 -2.23 0.21
CA ASP A 48 -23.37 -3.18 0.87
C ASP A 48 -22.65 -3.92 2.00
N SER A 49 -23.39 -4.32 3.02
CA SER A 49 -22.86 -5.08 4.17
C SER A 49 -22.93 -6.61 3.99
N VAL A 50 -23.09 -7.07 2.76
CA VAL A 50 -23.12 -8.51 2.44
C VAL A 50 -21.72 -9.11 2.49
N ASN A 51 -21.65 -10.41 2.78
CA ASN A 51 -20.37 -11.10 2.70
C ASN A 51 -19.96 -11.28 1.24
N PHE A 52 -18.76 -10.86 0.89
CA PHE A 52 -18.22 -11.14 -0.43
C PHE A 52 -16.72 -11.48 -0.40
N LEU A 53 -16.34 -12.28 -1.40
CA LEU A 53 -14.95 -12.62 -1.67
C LEU A 53 -14.52 -11.89 -2.95
N ALA A 54 -13.54 -11.00 -2.82
CA ALA A 54 -12.89 -10.38 -3.97
C ALA A 54 -11.52 -11.01 -4.21
N THR A 55 -11.30 -11.53 -5.41
CA THR A 55 -9.97 -11.96 -5.85
C THR A 55 -9.51 -11.12 -7.03
N GLN A 56 -8.25 -10.72 -7.03
CA GLN A 56 -7.69 -9.86 -8.05
C GLN A 56 -6.29 -10.30 -8.44
N VAL A 57 -6.00 -10.23 -9.73
CA VAL A 57 -4.64 -10.31 -10.28
C VAL A 57 -4.41 -9.09 -11.16
N VAL A 58 -3.35 -8.35 -10.87
CA VAL A 58 -2.88 -7.23 -11.69
C VAL A 58 -1.48 -7.56 -12.20
N GLU A 59 -1.31 -7.52 -13.51
CA GLU A 59 -0.03 -7.74 -14.18
C GLU A 59 0.40 -6.44 -14.88
N VAL A 60 1.61 -5.97 -14.60
CA VAL A 60 2.12 -4.69 -15.11
C VAL A 60 3.47 -4.91 -15.80
N PHE A 61 3.57 -4.48 -17.04
CA PHE A 61 4.82 -4.45 -17.79
C PHE A 61 5.18 -3.00 -18.05
N VAL A 62 6.32 -2.57 -17.50
CA VAL A 62 6.80 -1.18 -17.61
C VAL A 62 8.01 -1.17 -18.52
N GLY A 63 7.85 -0.59 -19.72
CA GLY A 63 8.88 -0.49 -20.76
C GLY A 63 10.06 0.42 -20.38
N GLU A 64 11.09 0.41 -21.20
CA GLU A 64 12.28 1.24 -21.00
C GLU A 64 11.93 2.73 -20.89
N ASN A 65 12.59 3.45 -19.97
CA ASN A 65 12.40 4.88 -19.72
C ASN A 65 10.93 5.27 -19.38
N ALA A 66 10.06 4.31 -19.08
CA ALA A 66 8.66 4.58 -18.72
C ALA A 66 8.51 4.93 -17.25
N THR A 67 7.47 5.73 -16.94
CA THR A 67 7.13 6.13 -15.55
C THR A 67 5.72 5.69 -15.24
N PHE A 68 5.54 4.99 -14.12
CA PHE A 68 4.24 4.49 -13.70
C PHE A 68 3.99 4.73 -12.21
N ASP A 69 2.91 5.44 -11.90
CA ASP A 69 2.41 5.57 -10.53
C ASP A 69 1.12 4.76 -10.41
N PHE A 70 1.09 3.78 -9.52
CA PHE A 70 -0.08 2.95 -9.24
C PHE A 70 -0.49 3.09 -7.78
N TYR A 71 -1.72 3.49 -7.57
CA TYR A 71 -2.33 3.66 -6.27
C TYR A 71 -3.49 2.68 -6.12
N GLU A 72 -3.51 1.89 -5.03
CA GLU A 72 -4.64 1.05 -4.65
C GLU A 72 -5.23 1.55 -3.33
N LEU A 73 -6.52 1.81 -3.31
CA LEU A 73 -7.25 2.20 -2.12
C LEU A 73 -8.34 1.18 -1.81
N GLU A 74 -8.28 0.58 -0.62
CA GLU A 74 -9.29 -0.33 -0.12
C GLU A 74 -10.11 0.31 0.99
N GLU A 75 -11.40 0.49 0.72
CA GLU A 75 -12.46 0.93 1.64
C GLU A 75 -13.64 -0.04 1.52
N THR A 76 -13.43 -1.30 1.88
CA THR A 76 -14.45 -2.33 1.81
C THR A 76 -15.20 -2.47 3.14
N HIS A 77 -15.87 -3.58 3.38
CA HIS A 77 -16.64 -3.82 4.58
C HIS A 77 -15.99 -4.89 5.47
N THR A 78 -16.32 -4.91 6.76
CA THR A 78 -15.80 -5.91 7.72
C THR A 78 -16.15 -7.35 7.38
N SER A 79 -17.15 -7.58 6.52
CA SER A 79 -17.53 -8.90 6.01
C SER A 79 -16.83 -9.26 4.69
N THR A 80 -15.91 -8.44 4.21
CA THR A 80 -15.17 -8.68 2.97
C THR A 80 -13.95 -9.56 3.22
N ILE A 81 -13.72 -10.51 2.31
CA ILE A 81 -12.43 -11.18 2.16
C ILE A 81 -11.84 -10.74 0.83
N ARG A 82 -10.68 -10.08 0.85
CA ARG A 82 -9.97 -9.64 -0.35
C ARG A 82 -8.62 -10.34 -0.48
N ILE A 83 -8.37 -10.92 -1.65
CA ILE A 83 -7.08 -11.52 -2.01
C ILE A 83 -6.61 -10.85 -3.30
N SER A 84 -5.53 -10.10 -3.22
CA SER A 84 -4.94 -9.36 -4.35
C SER A 84 -3.52 -9.82 -4.63
N SER A 85 -3.19 -9.99 -5.92
CA SER A 85 -1.82 -10.24 -6.37
C SER A 85 -1.45 -9.23 -7.43
N LEU A 86 -0.33 -8.54 -7.22
CA LEU A 86 0.25 -7.55 -8.13
C LEU A 86 1.62 -8.04 -8.59
N TYR A 87 1.77 -8.23 -9.89
CA TYR A 87 3.02 -8.61 -10.53
C TYR A 87 3.51 -7.50 -11.42
N VAL A 88 4.72 -6.99 -11.17
CA VAL A 88 5.30 -5.88 -11.93
C VAL A 88 6.66 -6.29 -12.49
N ARG A 89 6.86 -6.04 -13.78
CA ARG A 89 8.15 -6.18 -14.45
C ARG A 89 8.60 -4.83 -14.99
N GLN A 90 9.81 -4.42 -14.60
CA GLN A 90 10.41 -3.15 -14.97
C GLN A 90 11.59 -3.36 -15.91
N GLU A 91 11.55 -2.70 -17.06
CA GLU A 91 12.69 -2.64 -17.98
C GLU A 91 13.61 -1.44 -17.66
N ALA A 92 14.66 -1.23 -18.47
CA ALA A 92 15.74 -0.29 -18.16
C ALA A 92 15.28 1.16 -17.92
N ASN A 93 15.89 1.84 -16.96
CA ASN A 93 15.64 3.23 -16.59
C ASN A 93 14.16 3.57 -16.30
N SER A 94 13.34 2.57 -16.02
CA SER A 94 11.93 2.80 -15.65
C SER A 94 11.82 3.28 -14.20
N ASN A 95 10.82 4.13 -13.92
CA ASN A 95 10.53 4.63 -12.58
C ASN A 95 9.11 4.24 -12.18
N VAL A 96 8.98 3.48 -11.10
CA VAL A 96 7.68 2.97 -10.63
C VAL A 96 7.44 3.36 -9.20
N LEU A 97 6.26 3.92 -8.94
CA LEU A 97 5.69 4.10 -7.61
C LEU A 97 4.46 3.21 -7.46
N LEU A 98 4.49 2.31 -6.49
CA LEU A 98 3.35 1.52 -6.06
C LEU A 98 2.97 1.97 -4.65
N ASN A 99 1.70 2.25 -4.41
CA ASN A 99 1.23 2.64 -3.08
C ASN A 99 -0.13 2.01 -2.78
N GLY A 100 -0.13 1.07 -1.82
CA GLY A 100 -1.31 0.33 -1.39
C GLY A 100 -1.83 0.84 -0.04
N MET A 101 -3.10 1.20 0.02
CA MET A 101 -3.73 1.80 1.20
C MET A 101 -4.98 1.00 1.59
N THR A 102 -4.92 0.33 2.75
CA THR A 102 -6.07 -0.34 3.35
C THR A 102 -6.58 0.49 4.52
N LEU A 103 -7.71 1.16 4.33
CA LEU A 103 -8.32 2.04 5.34
C LEU A 103 -9.51 1.40 6.04
N HIS A 104 -10.25 0.54 5.35
CA HIS A 104 -11.35 -0.23 5.92
C HIS A 104 -11.49 -1.56 5.17
N ASN A 105 -11.55 -2.66 5.90
CA ASN A 105 -11.61 -4.01 5.34
C ASN A 105 -12.24 -5.01 6.32
N GLY A 106 -12.33 -6.25 5.89
CA GLY A 106 -12.53 -7.41 6.79
C GLY A 106 -11.23 -8.18 6.93
N THR A 107 -10.96 -9.07 5.99
CA THR A 107 -9.69 -9.82 5.88
C THR A 107 -9.08 -9.54 4.51
N THR A 108 -7.89 -8.97 4.50
CA THR A 108 -7.18 -8.63 3.26
C THR A 108 -5.83 -9.30 3.23
N ARG A 109 -5.53 -9.95 2.09
CA ARG A 109 -4.19 -10.44 1.76
C ARG A 109 -3.74 -9.85 0.44
N ASN A 110 -2.63 -9.13 0.47
CA ASN A 110 -1.97 -8.58 -0.71
C ASN A 110 -0.63 -9.28 -0.93
N THR A 111 -0.38 -9.70 -2.15
CA THR A 111 0.91 -10.21 -2.61
C THR A 111 1.42 -9.30 -3.70
N THR A 112 2.61 -8.74 -3.54
CA THR A 112 3.24 -7.84 -4.53
C THR A 112 4.60 -8.39 -4.91
N GLU A 113 4.79 -8.71 -6.18
CA GLU A 113 6.05 -9.18 -6.71
C GLU A 113 6.55 -8.22 -7.79
N VAL A 114 7.74 -7.66 -7.60
CA VAL A 114 8.35 -6.72 -8.55
C VAL A 114 9.70 -7.26 -9.00
N THR A 115 9.87 -7.40 -10.30
CA THR A 115 11.15 -7.76 -10.91
C THR A 115 11.76 -6.55 -11.62
N LEU A 116 12.90 -6.09 -11.13
CA LEU A 116 13.73 -5.07 -11.78
C LEU A 116 14.62 -5.81 -12.80
N ALA A 117 14.13 -5.86 -14.05
CA ALA A 117 14.70 -6.67 -15.14
C ALA A 117 15.63 -5.89 -16.09
N GLY A 118 15.57 -4.56 -16.04
CA GLY A 118 16.44 -3.66 -16.79
C GLY A 118 17.30 -2.79 -15.90
N GLU A 119 18.53 -2.50 -16.33
CA GLU A 119 19.47 -1.67 -15.56
C GLU A 119 18.93 -0.24 -15.35
N GLY A 120 19.24 0.35 -14.21
CA GLY A 120 18.78 1.70 -13.85
C GLY A 120 17.32 1.79 -13.46
N ALA A 121 16.61 0.67 -13.31
CA ALA A 121 15.23 0.66 -12.85
C ALA A 121 15.13 1.14 -11.39
N GLU A 122 14.13 1.99 -11.13
CA GLU A 122 13.85 2.56 -9.81
C GLU A 122 12.44 2.16 -9.36
N LEU A 123 12.36 1.64 -8.13
CA LEU A 123 11.10 1.25 -7.49
C LEU A 123 10.91 2.00 -6.16
N ASN A 124 9.75 2.58 -5.98
CA ASN A 124 9.22 2.98 -4.67
C ASN A 124 7.96 2.16 -4.38
N LEU A 125 8.03 1.27 -3.41
CA LEU A 125 6.91 0.43 -2.97
C LEU A 125 6.47 0.88 -1.59
N CYS A 126 5.30 1.48 -1.50
CA CYS A 126 4.77 2.02 -0.27
C CYS A 126 3.43 1.37 0.08
N GLY A 127 3.14 1.28 1.35
CA GLY A 127 1.85 0.79 1.81
C GLY A 127 1.50 1.27 3.20
N MET A 128 0.20 1.45 3.45
CA MET A 128 -0.30 1.68 4.80
C MET A 128 -1.56 0.87 5.07
N ALA A 129 -1.72 0.46 6.31
CA ALA A 129 -2.92 -0.20 6.79
C ALA A 129 -3.39 0.43 8.10
N VAL A 130 -4.68 0.73 8.17
CA VAL A 130 -5.35 1.18 9.39
C VAL A 130 -6.45 0.16 9.70
N ALA A 131 -6.27 -0.61 10.76
CA ALA A 131 -7.19 -1.68 11.14
C ALA A 131 -7.62 -1.56 12.60
N ASP A 132 -8.88 -1.89 12.87
CA ASP A 132 -9.49 -1.95 14.19
C ASP A 132 -10.37 -3.20 14.34
N LYS A 133 -11.04 -3.35 15.46
CA LYS A 133 -11.92 -4.50 15.74
C LYS A 133 -11.19 -5.82 15.51
N ASN A 134 -11.74 -6.69 14.66
CA ASN A 134 -11.16 -7.99 14.30
C ASN A 134 -10.63 -8.01 12.85
N GLN A 135 -10.30 -6.86 12.31
CA GLN A 135 -9.78 -6.76 10.95
C GLN A 135 -8.39 -7.39 10.83
N HIS A 136 -8.12 -7.94 9.65
CA HIS A 136 -6.84 -8.58 9.35
C HIS A 136 -6.28 -8.03 8.04
N VAL A 137 -5.02 -7.57 8.07
CA VAL A 137 -4.31 -7.08 6.89
C VAL A 137 -2.94 -7.75 6.78
N ASP A 138 -2.75 -8.52 5.71
CA ASP A 138 -1.51 -9.25 5.42
C ASP A 138 -0.93 -8.75 4.09
N ASN A 139 0.28 -8.16 4.13
CA ASN A 139 1.03 -7.75 2.95
C ASN A 139 2.29 -8.60 2.81
N ASN A 140 2.42 -9.27 1.67
CA ASN A 140 3.60 -10.03 1.29
C ASN A 140 4.24 -9.37 0.07
N THR A 141 5.51 -9.01 0.16
CA THR A 141 6.24 -8.34 -0.90
C THR A 141 7.49 -9.12 -1.30
N THR A 142 7.79 -9.14 -2.58
CA THR A 142 9.05 -9.64 -3.13
C THR A 142 9.59 -8.64 -4.13
N ILE A 143 10.79 -8.13 -3.86
CA ILE A 143 11.51 -7.23 -4.78
C ILE A 143 12.73 -7.98 -5.28
N ASP A 144 12.73 -8.30 -6.56
CA ASP A 144 13.78 -9.09 -7.23
C ASP A 144 14.68 -8.17 -8.08
N HIS A 145 15.87 -7.90 -7.60
CA HIS A 145 16.92 -7.21 -8.33
C HIS A 145 17.65 -8.21 -9.24
N ALA A 146 17.19 -8.33 -10.47
CA ALA A 146 17.69 -9.31 -11.42
C ALA A 146 18.95 -8.85 -12.18
N VAL A 147 19.19 -7.53 -12.25
CA VAL A 147 20.27 -6.88 -13.02
C VAL A 147 20.96 -5.78 -12.21
N PRO A 148 22.16 -5.31 -12.64
CA PRO A 148 22.90 -4.28 -11.91
C PRO A 148 22.22 -2.89 -11.91
N ASN A 149 22.75 -1.99 -11.06
CA ASN A 149 22.45 -0.57 -11.03
C ASN A 149 20.98 -0.21 -10.74
N CYS A 150 20.24 -1.08 -10.06
CA CYS A 150 18.84 -0.85 -9.70
C CYS A 150 18.69 -0.31 -8.28
N THR A 151 17.65 0.48 -8.06
CA THR A 151 17.32 1.05 -6.74
C THR A 151 15.89 0.68 -6.33
N SER A 152 15.72 0.27 -5.07
CA SER A 152 14.38 0.09 -4.50
C SER A 152 14.27 0.68 -3.09
N ASN A 153 13.13 1.32 -2.83
CA ASN A 153 12.74 1.76 -1.49
C ASN A 153 11.38 1.16 -1.15
N GLU A 154 11.31 0.49 -0.02
CA GLU A 154 10.08 -0.09 0.48
C GLU A 154 9.72 0.52 1.84
N LEU A 155 8.49 1.02 1.95
CA LEU A 155 7.95 1.62 3.18
C LEU A 155 6.54 1.13 3.46
N PHE A 156 6.38 0.30 4.51
CA PHE A 156 5.07 -0.11 5.01
C PHE A 156 4.84 0.37 6.43
N LYS A 157 3.64 0.92 6.68
CA LYS A 157 3.21 1.38 7.99
C LYS A 157 1.84 0.85 8.36
N TYR A 158 1.72 0.34 9.58
CA TYR A 158 0.46 -0.15 10.13
C TYR A 158 0.08 0.62 11.39
N VAL A 159 -1.18 0.99 11.49
CA VAL A 159 -1.82 1.41 12.75
C VAL A 159 -2.90 0.38 13.07
N LEU A 160 -2.70 -0.32 14.16
CA LEU A 160 -3.55 -1.43 14.60
C LEU A 160 -4.17 -1.07 15.95
N ASP A 161 -5.48 -1.18 16.03
CA ASP A 161 -6.25 -0.92 17.25
C ASP A 161 -7.15 -2.13 17.59
N ASP A 162 -7.78 -2.11 18.76
CA ASP A 162 -8.63 -3.18 19.29
C ASP A 162 -7.94 -4.57 19.22
N GLN A 163 -8.56 -5.54 18.54
CA GLN A 163 -8.06 -6.91 18.37
C GLN A 163 -7.61 -7.18 16.92
N SER A 164 -7.29 -6.12 16.19
CA SER A 164 -6.87 -6.24 14.79
C SER A 164 -5.50 -6.92 14.66
N VAL A 165 -5.28 -7.53 13.51
CA VAL A 165 -4.05 -8.26 13.20
C VAL A 165 -3.42 -7.71 11.93
N GLY A 166 -2.17 -7.30 12.01
CA GLY A 166 -1.33 -6.97 10.88
C GLY A 166 -0.27 -8.05 10.63
N ALA A 167 0.01 -8.33 9.37
CA ALA A 167 1.13 -9.16 8.98
C ALA A 167 1.89 -8.50 7.82
N PHE A 168 3.21 -8.54 7.88
CA PHE A 168 4.10 -8.07 6.83
C PHE A 168 5.22 -9.09 6.64
N ALA A 169 5.37 -9.60 5.43
CA ALA A 169 6.51 -10.39 5.03
C ALA A 169 7.11 -9.79 3.76
N GLY A 170 8.34 -9.29 3.84
CA GLY A 170 9.01 -8.63 2.73
C GLY A 170 10.34 -9.28 2.41
N LEU A 171 10.53 -9.74 1.17
CA LEU A 171 11.77 -10.29 0.66
C LEU A 171 12.39 -9.33 -0.35
N VAL A 172 13.65 -8.94 -0.13
CA VAL A 172 14.49 -8.34 -1.15
C VAL A 172 15.51 -9.39 -1.59
N LEU A 173 15.40 -9.79 -2.85
CA LEU A 173 16.31 -10.73 -3.50
C LEU A 173 17.27 -9.97 -4.43
N VAL A 174 18.57 -10.08 -4.19
CA VAL A 174 19.61 -9.53 -5.08
C VAL A 174 20.31 -10.70 -5.74
N ARG A 175 20.10 -10.87 -7.05
CA ARG A 175 20.62 -12.02 -7.80
C ARG A 175 22.14 -11.95 -8.02
N PRO A 176 22.78 -13.08 -8.31
CA PRO A 176 24.19 -13.08 -8.72
C PRO A 176 24.40 -12.12 -9.89
N GLY A 177 25.41 -11.23 -9.79
CA GLY A 177 25.71 -10.24 -10.82
C GLY A 177 24.92 -8.94 -10.76
N ALA A 178 23.88 -8.81 -9.91
CA ALA A 178 23.15 -7.56 -9.70
C ALA A 178 23.95 -6.56 -8.83
N GLN A 179 25.14 -6.19 -9.31
CA GLN A 179 26.04 -5.28 -8.63
C GLN A 179 25.49 -3.85 -8.57
N HIS A 180 25.98 -3.05 -7.63
CA HIS A 180 25.57 -1.67 -7.42
C HIS A 180 24.08 -1.50 -7.12
N THR A 181 23.43 -2.58 -6.64
CA THR A 181 22.06 -2.50 -6.12
C THR A 181 22.02 -1.62 -4.86
N SER A 182 21.03 -0.73 -4.80
CA SER A 182 20.70 0.04 -3.60
C SER A 182 19.28 -0.29 -3.18
N SER A 183 19.09 -0.92 -2.01
CA SER A 183 17.77 -1.31 -1.52
C SER A 183 17.58 -0.96 -0.05
N GLN A 184 16.46 -0.33 0.26
CA GLN A 184 16.05 -0.06 1.63
C GLN A 184 14.64 -0.59 1.85
N GLN A 185 14.47 -1.47 2.85
CA GLN A 185 13.17 -1.97 3.28
C GLN A 185 12.86 -1.48 4.68
N THR A 186 11.73 -0.81 4.86
CA THR A 186 11.31 -0.26 6.16
C THR A 186 9.87 -0.67 6.47
N ASN A 187 9.67 -1.35 7.59
CA ASN A 187 8.33 -1.64 8.11
C ASN A 187 8.20 -1.08 9.53
N ARG A 188 7.29 -0.12 9.71
CA ARG A 188 7.04 0.49 11.01
C ARG A 188 5.59 0.29 11.41
N ASN A 189 5.36 -0.15 12.63
CA ASN A 189 4.05 -0.58 13.08
C ASN A 189 3.72 0.02 14.43
N LEU A 190 2.51 0.54 14.56
CA LEU A 190 1.97 1.13 15.77
C LEU A 190 0.78 0.29 16.23
N CYS A 191 0.91 -0.38 17.38
CA CYS A 191 -0.19 -1.02 18.07
C CYS A 191 -0.76 -0.04 19.09
N ALA A 192 -1.96 0.48 18.82
CA ALA A 192 -2.61 1.46 19.68
C ALA A 192 -3.22 0.85 20.94
N THR A 193 -3.53 -0.45 20.92
CA THR A 193 -3.97 -1.27 22.07
C THR A 193 -3.01 -2.44 22.30
N ARG A 194 -3.15 -3.11 23.46
CA ARG A 194 -2.35 -4.29 23.80
C ARG A 194 -2.84 -5.57 23.14
N GLU A 195 -4.09 -5.58 22.74
CA GLU A 195 -4.77 -6.70 22.08
C GLU A 195 -4.52 -6.74 20.58
N ALA A 196 -4.05 -5.63 19.99
CA ALA A 196 -3.62 -5.59 18.60
C ALA A 196 -2.29 -6.34 18.41
N HIS A 197 -2.21 -7.12 17.34
CA HIS A 197 -1.03 -7.94 17.04
C HIS A 197 -0.42 -7.59 15.68
N MET A 198 0.92 -7.48 15.66
CA MET A 198 1.67 -7.31 14.42
C MET A 198 2.73 -8.41 14.28
N TYR A 199 2.69 -9.10 13.14
CA TYR A 199 3.70 -10.05 12.71
C TYR A 199 4.51 -9.44 11.59
N THR A 200 5.83 -9.25 11.78
CA THR A 200 6.69 -8.63 10.77
C THR A 200 7.93 -9.48 10.52
N GLN A 201 8.20 -9.76 9.24
CA GLN A 201 9.28 -10.61 8.80
C GLN A 201 9.97 -10.01 7.55
N PRO A 202 10.82 -8.99 7.73
CA PRO A 202 11.66 -8.51 6.63
C PRO A 202 12.81 -9.50 6.38
N GLN A 203 13.14 -9.75 5.11
CA GLN A 203 14.19 -10.68 4.67
C GLN A 203 15.05 -10.07 3.57
N LEU A 204 16.35 -10.37 3.62
CA LEU A 204 17.30 -10.02 2.57
C LEU A 204 18.02 -11.31 2.11
N GLU A 205 17.98 -11.59 0.81
CA GLU A 205 18.77 -12.63 0.16
C GLU A 205 19.70 -11.97 -0.86
N ILE A 206 20.99 -11.89 -0.54
CA ILE A 206 21.96 -11.11 -1.31
C ILE A 206 23.02 -12.04 -1.86
N TYR A 207 23.11 -12.11 -3.19
CA TYR A 207 24.05 -12.93 -3.93
C TYR A 207 25.03 -12.11 -4.80
N ALA A 208 25.19 -10.81 -4.52
CA ALA A 208 26.14 -9.90 -5.15
C ALA A 208 26.98 -9.18 -4.08
N ASP A 209 28.23 -8.82 -4.43
CA ASP A 209 29.20 -8.34 -3.44
C ASP A 209 29.17 -6.82 -3.24
N ASP A 210 29.02 -6.04 -4.33
CA ASP A 210 29.03 -4.57 -4.28
C ASP A 210 27.61 -4.00 -4.29
N VAL A 211 26.97 -4.02 -3.13
CA VAL A 211 25.60 -3.57 -2.95
C VAL A 211 25.41 -2.79 -1.63
N LYS A 212 24.35 -1.99 -1.58
CA LYS A 212 23.92 -1.25 -0.37
C LYS A 212 22.48 -1.65 -0.05
N CYS A 213 22.33 -2.67 0.78
CA CYS A 213 21.01 -3.18 1.16
C CYS A 213 20.83 -3.09 2.67
N SER A 214 19.65 -2.66 3.08
CA SER A 214 19.27 -2.59 4.48
C SER A 214 17.80 -2.92 4.66
N HIS A 215 17.48 -3.50 5.82
CA HIS A 215 16.09 -3.64 6.23
C HIS A 215 15.91 -3.24 7.70
N GLY A 216 14.71 -2.86 8.07
CA GLY A 216 14.35 -2.56 9.44
C GLY A 216 12.87 -2.76 9.68
N ALA A 217 12.54 -3.38 10.81
CA ALA A 217 11.17 -3.48 11.29
C ALA A 217 11.07 -3.01 12.74
N THR A 218 9.98 -2.33 13.05
CA THR A 218 9.65 -1.92 14.41
C THR A 218 8.19 -2.17 14.71
N VAL A 219 7.91 -2.62 15.94
CA VAL A 219 6.56 -2.67 16.49
C VAL A 219 6.59 -1.89 17.79
N GLY A 220 5.80 -0.84 17.88
CA GLY A 220 5.75 0.06 19.01
C GLY A 220 4.34 0.41 19.44
N GLN A 221 4.25 1.15 20.54
CA GLN A 221 3.02 1.77 21.03
C GLN A 221 3.11 3.28 20.87
N LEU A 222 2.02 3.99 21.13
CA LEU A 222 2.03 5.45 21.14
C LEU A 222 3.03 5.97 22.18
N ASP A 223 3.79 6.98 21.80
CA ASP A 223 4.76 7.61 22.68
C ASP A 223 4.04 8.34 23.83
N GLU A 224 4.15 7.77 25.04
CA GLU A 224 3.53 8.32 26.24
C GLU A 224 4.08 9.70 26.61
N SER A 225 5.34 9.99 26.28
CA SER A 225 5.95 11.30 26.53
C SER A 225 5.34 12.36 25.61
N ALA A 226 5.12 12.02 24.34
CA ALA A 226 4.43 12.88 23.39
C ALA A 226 2.97 13.09 23.79
N LEU A 227 2.26 12.04 24.19
CA LEU A 227 0.89 12.12 24.71
C LEU A 227 0.82 13.06 25.92
N PHE A 228 1.69 12.86 26.90
CA PHE A 228 1.75 13.69 28.11
C PHE A 228 2.02 15.16 27.75
N TYR A 229 3.00 15.42 26.88
CA TYR A 229 3.30 16.79 26.43
C TYR A 229 2.09 17.49 25.79
N MET A 230 1.35 16.78 24.94
CA MET A 230 0.16 17.33 24.29
C MET A 230 -0.97 17.61 25.31
N GLN A 231 -1.14 16.74 26.29
CA GLN A 231 -2.11 16.93 27.38
C GLN A 231 -1.76 18.18 28.23
N GLN A 232 -0.49 18.41 28.52
CA GLN A 232 -0.06 19.63 29.24
C GLN A 232 -0.36 20.92 28.47
N ARG A 233 -0.61 20.82 27.17
CA ARG A 233 -1.02 21.91 26.30
C ARG A 233 -2.54 22.02 26.14
N GLY A 234 -3.32 21.24 26.88
CA GLY A 234 -4.78 21.27 26.87
C GLY A 234 -5.42 20.43 25.77
N ILE A 235 -4.66 19.59 25.05
CA ILE A 235 -5.21 18.65 24.06
C ILE A 235 -5.72 17.44 24.83
N SER A 236 -6.95 16.99 24.52
CA SER A 236 -7.50 15.79 25.16
C SER A 236 -6.68 14.53 24.81
N VAL A 237 -6.71 13.52 25.67
CA VAL A 237 -6.03 12.23 25.41
C VAL A 237 -6.45 11.65 24.07
N HIS A 238 -7.75 11.67 23.80
CA HIS A 238 -8.32 11.16 22.56
C HIS A 238 -7.76 11.90 21.34
N GLU A 239 -7.80 13.21 21.32
CA GLU A 239 -7.30 14.02 20.22
C GLU A 239 -5.78 13.88 20.04
N ALA A 240 -5.03 13.80 21.13
CA ALA A 240 -3.58 13.56 21.08
C ALA A 240 -3.23 12.22 20.43
N ARG A 241 -3.97 11.15 20.77
CA ARG A 241 -3.82 9.85 20.12
C ARG A 241 -4.08 9.92 18.61
N LEU A 242 -5.19 10.57 18.20
CA LEU A 242 -5.54 10.75 16.80
C LEU A 242 -4.44 11.49 16.03
N LEU A 243 -3.94 12.57 16.57
CA LEU A 243 -2.87 13.36 15.95
C LEU A 243 -1.57 12.56 15.78
N LEU A 244 -1.18 11.76 16.77
CA LEU A 244 0.01 10.91 16.68
C LEU A 244 -0.16 9.78 15.67
N MET A 245 -1.32 9.12 15.63
CA MET A 245 -1.61 8.09 14.63
C MET A 245 -1.63 8.67 13.22
N PHE A 246 -2.25 9.85 13.05
CA PHE A 246 -2.27 10.55 11.76
C PHE A 246 -0.85 10.91 11.29
N ALA A 247 -0.06 11.55 12.16
CA ALA A 247 1.34 11.89 11.85
C ALA A 247 2.17 10.65 11.49
N PHE A 248 1.88 9.51 12.11
CA PHE A 248 2.59 8.27 11.84
C PHE A 248 2.36 7.76 10.41
N VAL A 249 1.13 7.76 9.90
CA VAL A 249 0.82 7.29 8.54
C VAL A 249 1.08 8.34 7.45
N ASN A 250 1.18 9.62 7.83
CA ASN A 250 1.36 10.72 6.89
C ASN A 250 2.62 10.57 6.01
N GLU A 251 3.68 9.93 6.52
CA GLU A 251 4.89 9.65 5.74
C GLU A 251 4.61 8.81 4.47
N VAL A 252 3.63 7.90 4.52
CA VAL A 252 3.21 7.13 3.34
C VAL A 252 2.34 7.99 2.42
N ILE A 253 1.44 8.81 2.97
CA ILE A 253 0.61 9.73 2.18
C ILE A 253 1.49 10.74 1.44
N ASP A 254 2.59 11.20 2.05
CA ASP A 254 3.52 12.16 1.43
C ASP A 254 4.26 11.60 0.21
N THR A 255 4.34 10.27 0.05
CA THR A 255 4.93 9.64 -1.17
C THR A 255 4.03 9.77 -2.39
N ILE A 256 2.76 10.08 -2.22
CA ILE A 256 1.77 10.18 -3.30
C ILE A 256 2.06 11.44 -4.12
N ARG A 257 2.12 11.27 -5.45
CA ARG A 257 2.44 12.34 -6.40
C ARG A 257 1.20 13.03 -6.99
N LEU A 258 -0.01 12.64 -6.53
CA LEU A 258 -1.29 13.18 -6.97
C LEU A 258 -1.95 13.97 -5.84
N ASP A 259 -1.91 15.31 -5.91
CA ASP A 259 -2.35 16.18 -4.80
C ASP A 259 -3.83 15.95 -4.42
N ALA A 260 -4.72 15.81 -5.40
CA ALA A 260 -6.13 15.54 -5.14
C ALA A 260 -6.36 14.22 -4.36
N LEU A 261 -5.54 13.18 -4.63
CA LEU A 261 -5.59 11.93 -3.87
C LEU A 261 -5.02 12.12 -2.47
N LYS A 262 -3.93 12.87 -2.34
CA LYS A 262 -3.31 13.17 -1.04
C LYS A 262 -4.29 13.89 -0.12
N ASP A 263 -4.93 14.95 -0.60
CA ASP A 263 -5.95 15.71 0.14
C ASP A 263 -7.14 14.82 0.55
N ARG A 264 -7.59 13.97 -0.37
CA ARG A 264 -8.66 13.01 -0.09
C ARG A 264 -8.28 12.01 0.98
N LEU A 265 -7.07 11.47 0.94
CA LEU A 265 -6.58 10.51 1.93
C LEU A 265 -6.43 11.13 3.32
N HIS A 266 -6.00 12.37 3.42
CA HIS A 266 -5.97 13.08 4.70
C HIS A 266 -7.36 13.11 5.35
N LEU A 267 -8.40 13.44 4.58
CA LEU A 267 -9.78 13.44 5.07
C LEU A 267 -10.28 12.04 5.44
N LEU A 268 -9.95 11.02 4.63
CA LEU A 268 -10.37 9.64 4.87
C LEU A 268 -9.72 9.06 6.13
N VAL A 269 -8.41 9.26 6.28
CA VAL A 269 -7.65 8.81 7.46
C VAL A 269 -8.13 9.52 8.73
N GLU A 270 -8.40 10.83 8.66
CA GLU A 270 -8.98 11.56 9.78
C GLU A 270 -10.34 11.00 10.18
N LYS A 271 -11.26 10.82 9.23
CA LYS A 271 -12.56 10.20 9.47
C LYS A 271 -12.44 8.79 10.04
N ARG A 272 -11.50 8.01 9.50
CA ARG A 272 -11.24 6.64 9.96
C ARG A 272 -10.84 6.61 11.44
N PHE A 273 -9.92 7.45 11.85
CA PHE A 273 -9.48 7.52 13.23
C PHE A 273 -10.54 8.12 14.18
N ARG A 274 -11.42 8.99 13.69
CA ARG A 274 -12.54 9.52 14.48
C ARG A 274 -13.73 8.53 14.59
N GLY A 275 -13.70 7.42 13.88
CA GLY A 275 -14.82 6.47 13.82
C GLY A 275 -16.02 6.99 13.01
N GLU A 276 -15.82 8.01 12.18
CA GLU A 276 -16.87 8.70 11.41
C GLU A 276 -17.03 8.16 9.98
N LEU A 277 -16.43 7.01 9.64
CA LEU A 277 -16.57 6.40 8.31
C LEU A 277 -17.98 5.87 8.07
N ASN A 278 -18.90 6.79 7.74
CA ASN A 278 -20.08 6.43 6.96
C ASN A 278 -19.67 6.41 5.49
N LEU A 279 -19.78 5.24 4.86
CA LEU A 279 -19.46 4.98 3.46
C LEU A 279 -20.32 5.90 2.55
N SER A 280 -19.85 7.11 2.28
CA SER A 280 -20.48 7.99 1.30
C SER A 280 -19.66 7.96 0.01
N LEU A 281 -20.34 7.70 -1.11
CA LEU A 281 -19.83 7.68 -2.47
C LEU A 281 -18.77 8.76 -2.71
N ILE A 282 -17.60 8.31 -3.16
CA ILE A 282 -16.52 9.20 -3.56
C ILE A 282 -16.72 9.53 -5.04
N HIS A 283 -17.23 10.73 -5.32
CA HIS A 283 -17.04 11.34 -6.63
C HIS A 283 -15.78 12.20 -6.54
N ILE A 284 -14.72 11.80 -7.21
CA ILE A 284 -13.63 12.70 -7.54
C ILE A 284 -14.15 13.46 -8.77
N SER A 285 -14.71 14.64 -8.56
CA SER A 285 -15.00 15.57 -9.66
C SER A 285 -13.67 16.14 -10.16
N GLU A 286 -13.53 16.20 -11.48
CA GLU A 286 -12.40 16.74 -12.25
C GLU A 286 -11.88 18.07 -11.75
#